data_0021faee5f93c00fec9ab9a8ebcde391
#
_entry.id   0021faee5f93c00fec9ab9a8ebcde391
#
_cell.length_a   1.000
_cell.length_b   1.000
_cell.length_c   1.000
_cell.angle_alpha   90.00
_cell.angle_beta   90.00
_cell.angle_gamma   90.00
#
_symmetry.space_group_name_H-M   'P 1'
#
loop_
_entity.id
_entity.type
_entity.pdbx_description
1 polymer ?
#
loop_
_entity_poly.entity_id
_entity_poly.type
_entity_poly.pdbx_seq_one_letter_code
_entity_poly.pdbx_strand_id
1 'polypeptide(L)'
;MAHGRKLLTFLRNCRKFLRDRWRYIDGILAIAFILGALWYIYDLLVGSRGLDVGYITRNYGLYLRAVLTNVYATTIAFLVGMAIGFSVGWLRTARTVPLAKFVVTIRAERRARSEDPAMREVDSMFLLFVSLLWYGTKYVVRRIGDGFVEIIRGTPLLVQILFASSFFVVFLPEYATEGLLIGIVALSINTGGYQAEIFRAGLQTVHSGQVEAARAMGFSRLGAMRHVVLPQALRLIIPPLTNEYIGLFKASTFLFVLGVPSEISYIAQHEGFAGDVFEIFAMVTAIFLAITVTLSFVVQAIERRFRVPGLGIEQVRKPRGVRTVAPSV
;
A
#
# COMPACT_ATOMS: atom_id res chain seq x y z
N MET A 1 6.75 49.17 -43.28
CA MET A 1 6.81 47.83 -42.65
C MET A 1 8.03 47.54 -41.74
N ALA A 2 9.16 48.22 -41.87
CA ALA A 2 10.37 47.99 -41.08
C ALA A 2 10.31 48.48 -39.60
N HIS A 3 9.54 49.58 -39.34
CA HIS A 3 9.43 50.13 -37.97
C HIS A 3 8.64 49.27 -37.01
N GLY A 4 7.61 48.57 -37.47
CA GLY A 4 6.82 47.65 -36.61
C GLY A 4 7.55 46.42 -36.13
N ARG A 5 8.51 45.89 -36.92
CA ARG A 5 9.34 44.73 -36.52
C ARG A 5 10.34 45.09 -35.43
N LYS A 6 10.92 46.31 -35.51
CA LYS A 6 11.89 46.80 -34.48
C LYS A 6 11.17 46.98 -33.12
N LEU A 7 9.97 47.53 -33.13
CA LEU A 7 9.18 47.72 -31.90
C LEU A 7 8.80 46.38 -31.24
N LEU A 8 8.36 45.39 -32.04
CA LEU A 8 8.01 44.03 -31.53
C LEU A 8 9.25 43.32 -30.96
N THR A 9 10.42 43.49 -31.61
CA THR A 9 11.66 42.88 -31.10
C THR A 9 12.09 43.54 -29.79
N PHE A 10 11.97 44.82 -29.67
CA PHE A 10 12.25 45.58 -28.44
C PHE A 10 11.31 45.16 -27.31
N LEU A 11 10.02 45.09 -27.54
CA LEU A 11 9.03 44.64 -26.54
C LEU A 11 9.28 43.19 -26.10
N ARG A 12 9.66 42.30 -27.03
CA ARG A 12 10.02 40.92 -26.72
C ARG A 12 11.27 40.83 -25.84
N ASN A 13 12.28 41.63 -26.11
CA ASN A 13 13.50 41.68 -25.31
C ASN A 13 13.26 42.30 -23.93
N CYS A 14 12.45 43.35 -23.81
CA CYS A 14 12.03 43.89 -22.51
C CYS A 14 11.27 42.88 -21.69
N ARG A 15 10.32 42.10 -22.31
CA ARG A 15 9.56 41.05 -21.64
C ARG A 15 10.44 39.89 -21.18
N LYS A 16 11.45 39.53 -21.96
CA LYS A 16 12.44 38.52 -21.60
C LYS A 16 13.31 39.00 -20.43
N PHE A 17 13.83 40.24 -20.51
CA PHE A 17 14.63 40.85 -19.45
C PHE A 17 13.89 40.98 -18.12
N LEU A 18 12.59 41.38 -18.15
CA LEU A 18 11.76 41.42 -16.96
C LEU A 18 11.52 40.00 -16.40
N ARG A 19 11.24 39.02 -17.23
CA ARG A 19 10.99 37.62 -16.81
C ARG A 19 12.25 37.00 -16.17
N ASP A 20 13.40 37.25 -16.72
CA ASP A 20 14.66 36.74 -16.18
C ASP A 20 14.98 37.40 -14.82
N ARG A 21 14.67 38.69 -14.66
CA ARG A 21 14.83 39.41 -13.41
C ARG A 21 13.85 38.92 -12.31
N TRP A 22 12.61 38.62 -12.67
CA TRP A 22 11.64 38.04 -11.74
C TRP A 22 12.09 36.66 -11.22
N ARG A 23 12.69 35.85 -12.06
CA ARG A 23 13.24 34.54 -11.61
C ARG A 23 14.38 34.70 -10.59
N TYR A 24 15.21 35.73 -10.72
CA TYR A 24 16.22 36.02 -9.69
C TYR A 24 15.61 36.54 -8.40
N ILE A 25 14.55 37.37 -8.50
CA ILE A 25 13.83 37.89 -7.34
C ILE A 25 13.13 36.73 -6.61
N ASP A 26 12.45 35.83 -7.33
CA ASP A 26 11.83 34.65 -6.76
C ASP A 26 12.86 33.72 -6.07
N GLY A 27 14.03 33.55 -6.69
CA GLY A 27 15.14 32.80 -6.09
C GLY A 27 15.69 33.46 -4.82
N ILE A 28 15.86 34.77 -4.80
CA ILE A 28 16.31 35.52 -3.63
C ILE A 28 15.25 35.46 -2.52
N LEU A 29 13.97 35.62 -2.86
CA LEU A 29 12.88 35.51 -1.89
C LEU A 29 12.77 34.09 -1.32
N ALA A 30 12.93 33.06 -2.14
CA ALA A 30 12.94 31.67 -1.69
C ALA A 30 14.14 31.40 -0.74
N ILE A 31 15.34 31.89 -1.07
CA ILE A 31 16.50 31.77 -0.22
C ILE A 31 16.31 32.55 1.10
N ALA A 32 15.79 33.78 1.03
CA ALA A 32 15.50 34.58 2.22
C ALA A 32 14.45 33.91 3.12
N PHE A 33 13.41 33.31 2.53
CA PHE A 33 12.42 32.55 3.25
C PHE A 33 13.03 31.31 3.93
N ILE A 34 13.86 30.55 3.20
CA ILE A 34 14.55 29.38 3.75
C ILE A 34 15.48 29.78 4.91
N LEU A 35 16.29 30.85 4.72
CA LEU A 35 17.17 31.35 5.77
C LEU A 35 16.40 31.88 6.96
N GLY A 36 15.29 32.59 6.75
CA GLY A 36 14.39 33.06 7.80
C GLY A 36 13.75 31.90 8.56
N ALA A 37 13.29 30.86 7.85
CA ALA A 37 12.76 29.66 8.47
C ALA A 37 13.84 28.90 9.26
N LEU A 38 15.04 28.76 8.73
CA LEU A 38 16.17 28.13 9.43
C LEU A 38 16.58 28.92 10.66
N TRP A 39 16.62 30.26 10.54
CA TRP A 39 16.90 31.13 11.69
C TRP A 39 15.80 31.04 12.76
N TYR A 40 14.51 31.05 12.35
CA TYR A 40 13.39 30.86 13.25
C TYR A 40 13.44 29.50 13.95
N ILE A 41 13.75 28.43 13.21
CA ILE A 41 13.95 27.09 13.78
C ILE A 41 15.14 27.08 14.74
N TYR A 42 16.26 27.74 14.38
CA TYR A 42 17.42 27.88 15.25
C TYR A 42 17.08 28.64 16.53
N ASP A 43 16.36 29.77 16.45
CA ASP A 43 15.92 30.55 17.60
C ASP A 43 14.93 29.77 18.49
N LEU A 44 14.04 28.99 17.87
CA LEU A 44 13.13 28.08 18.56
C LEU A 44 13.88 26.95 19.29
N LEU A 45 14.94 26.42 18.70
CA LEU A 45 15.69 25.25 19.20
C LEU A 45 16.79 25.65 20.20
N VAL A 46 17.40 26.82 20.05
CA VAL A 46 18.59 27.23 20.81
C VAL A 46 18.36 28.53 21.61
N GLY A 47 17.28 29.25 21.31
CA GLY A 47 16.92 30.53 21.95
C GLY A 47 16.36 30.38 23.37
N SER A 48 15.42 31.22 23.76
CA SER A 48 14.91 31.34 25.15
C SER A 48 14.20 30.08 25.69
N ARG A 49 13.94 29.06 24.86
CA ARG A 49 13.38 27.76 25.20
C ARG A 49 14.27 26.61 24.74
N GLY A 50 15.61 26.80 24.77
CA GLY A 50 16.59 25.88 24.20
C GLY A 50 16.27 24.40 24.49
N LEU A 51 16.44 23.54 23.47
CA LEU A 51 16.35 22.10 23.60
C LEU A 51 17.20 21.62 24.79
N ASP A 52 16.62 20.91 25.76
CA ASP A 52 17.40 20.21 26.75
C ASP A 52 18.08 18.99 26.12
N VAL A 53 19.27 19.25 25.55
CA VAL A 53 20.13 18.19 25.01
C VAL A 53 20.50 17.18 26.11
N GLY A 54 20.54 17.62 27.38
CA GLY A 54 20.79 16.77 28.52
C GLY A 54 19.67 15.76 28.73
N TYR A 55 18.41 16.14 28.53
CA TYR A 55 17.29 15.20 28.55
C TYR A 55 17.42 14.15 27.44
N ILE A 56 17.68 14.58 26.21
CA ILE A 56 17.85 13.67 25.07
C ILE A 56 18.97 12.65 25.32
N THR A 57 20.13 13.10 25.75
CA THR A 57 21.30 12.23 25.99
C THR A 57 21.10 11.26 27.15
N ARG A 58 20.31 11.60 28.14
CA ARG A 58 19.98 10.70 29.25
C ARG A 58 18.95 9.64 28.86
N ASN A 59 17.98 9.97 28.01
CA ASN A 59 16.81 9.15 27.77
C ASN A 59 16.77 8.44 26.42
N TYR A 60 17.67 8.73 25.46
CA TYR A 60 17.64 8.10 24.12
C TYR A 60 17.60 6.57 24.17
N GLY A 61 18.28 5.95 25.12
CA GLY A 61 18.32 4.49 25.28
C GLY A 61 16.96 3.89 25.65
N LEU A 62 16.12 4.61 26.42
CA LEU A 62 14.75 4.21 26.74
C LEU A 62 13.91 4.16 25.45
N TYR A 63 13.95 5.23 24.65
CA TYR A 63 13.16 5.33 23.42
C TYR A 63 13.63 4.37 22.31
N LEU A 64 14.94 4.09 22.24
CA LEU A 64 15.46 3.06 21.33
C LEU A 64 14.99 1.64 21.71
N ARG A 65 14.83 1.35 23.01
CA ARG A 65 14.24 0.08 23.45
C ARG A 65 12.74 0.05 23.17
N ALA A 66 12.05 1.14 23.42
CA ALA A 66 10.62 1.25 23.21
C ALA A 66 10.24 1.04 21.74
N VAL A 67 11.00 1.61 20.81
CA VAL A 67 10.73 1.40 19.37
C VAL A 67 10.87 -0.07 18.93
N LEU A 68 11.62 -0.89 19.64
CA LEU A 68 11.70 -2.32 19.36
C LEU A 68 10.35 -3.03 19.56
N THR A 69 9.51 -2.56 20.50
CA THR A 69 8.13 -3.04 20.66
C THR A 69 7.30 -2.75 19.40
N ASN A 70 7.44 -1.55 18.83
CA ASN A 70 6.77 -1.19 17.58
C ASN A 70 7.25 -2.05 16.40
N VAL A 71 8.57 -2.28 16.29
CA VAL A 71 9.15 -3.17 15.26
C VAL A 71 8.65 -4.60 15.42
N TYR A 72 8.65 -5.12 16.64
CA TYR A 72 8.14 -6.46 16.96
C TYR A 72 6.65 -6.61 16.60
N ALA A 73 5.81 -5.71 17.10
CA ALA A 73 4.38 -5.72 16.84
C ALA A 73 4.08 -5.60 15.33
N THR A 74 4.76 -4.68 14.65
CA THR A 74 4.64 -4.50 13.20
C THR A 74 5.02 -5.76 12.44
N THR A 75 6.15 -6.37 12.79
CA THR A 75 6.64 -7.55 12.06
C THR A 75 5.69 -8.73 12.20
N ILE A 76 5.21 -9.01 13.42
CA ILE A 76 4.23 -10.09 13.64
C ILE A 76 2.93 -9.77 12.92
N ALA A 77 2.39 -8.56 13.10
CA ALA A 77 1.16 -8.15 12.45
C ALA A 77 1.25 -8.21 10.91
N PHE A 78 2.39 -7.84 10.34
CA PHE A 78 2.64 -7.92 8.90
C PHE A 78 2.66 -9.36 8.39
N LEU A 79 3.32 -10.28 9.11
CA LEU A 79 3.40 -11.69 8.72
C LEU A 79 2.04 -12.40 8.85
N VAL A 80 1.30 -12.16 9.94
CA VAL A 80 -0.05 -12.68 10.11
C VAL A 80 -0.99 -12.06 9.07
N GLY A 81 -0.91 -10.75 8.88
CA GLY A 81 -1.65 -10.04 7.84
C GLY A 81 -1.35 -10.57 6.43
N MET A 82 -0.10 -10.99 6.16
CA MET A 82 0.31 -11.58 4.88
C MET A 82 -0.39 -12.93 4.65
N ALA A 83 -0.53 -13.75 5.69
CA ALA A 83 -1.28 -15.02 5.60
C ALA A 83 -2.77 -14.76 5.34
N ILE A 84 -3.39 -13.81 6.05
CA ILE A 84 -4.78 -13.38 5.85
C ILE A 84 -4.93 -12.80 4.44
N GLY A 85 -4.10 -11.84 4.09
CA GLY A 85 -4.15 -11.11 2.82
C GLY A 85 -3.95 -12.02 1.62
N PHE A 86 -2.99 -12.96 1.68
CA PHE A 86 -2.79 -13.94 0.62
C PHE A 86 -4.03 -14.83 0.45
N SER A 87 -4.57 -15.36 1.56
CA SER A 87 -5.75 -16.24 1.55
C SER A 87 -6.97 -15.51 0.95
N VAL A 88 -7.28 -14.32 1.45
CA VAL A 88 -8.42 -13.53 0.96
C VAL A 88 -8.18 -13.05 -0.48
N GLY A 89 -6.98 -12.56 -0.79
CA GLY A 89 -6.60 -12.13 -2.14
C GLY A 89 -6.72 -13.27 -3.16
N TRP A 90 -6.25 -14.46 -2.80
CA TRP A 90 -6.38 -15.67 -3.63
C TRP A 90 -7.84 -16.04 -3.89
N LEU A 91 -8.66 -16.07 -2.84
CA LEU A 91 -10.09 -16.38 -2.96
C LEU A 91 -10.81 -15.38 -3.88
N ARG A 92 -10.42 -14.11 -3.84
CA ARG A 92 -10.97 -13.04 -4.70
C ARG A 92 -10.50 -13.12 -6.16
N THR A 93 -9.44 -13.86 -6.48
CA THR A 93 -9.02 -14.10 -7.87
C THR A 93 -9.89 -15.11 -8.60
N ALA A 94 -10.71 -15.90 -7.88
CA ALA A 94 -11.61 -16.87 -8.48
C ALA A 94 -12.54 -16.17 -9.49
N ARG A 95 -12.37 -16.48 -10.78
CA ARG A 95 -13.24 -15.95 -11.85
C ARG A 95 -14.64 -16.52 -11.65
N THR A 96 -15.57 -15.69 -11.23
CA THR A 96 -16.99 -15.99 -11.28
C THR A 96 -17.56 -15.41 -12.56
N VAL A 97 -17.98 -16.27 -13.50
CA VAL A 97 -18.76 -15.83 -14.68
C VAL A 97 -20.14 -15.37 -14.21
N PRO A 98 -20.77 -14.38 -14.86
CA PRO A 98 -22.17 -14.03 -14.56
C PRO A 98 -23.05 -15.26 -14.61
N LEU A 99 -24.01 -15.39 -13.65
CA LEU A 99 -24.88 -16.57 -13.53
C LEU A 99 -25.55 -16.94 -14.86
N ALA A 100 -26.00 -15.94 -15.63
CA ALA A 100 -26.59 -16.15 -16.95
C ALA A 100 -25.62 -16.87 -17.92
N LYS A 101 -24.34 -16.43 -17.98
CA LYS A 101 -23.32 -17.11 -18.82
C LYS A 101 -23.01 -18.50 -18.32
N PHE A 102 -22.94 -18.68 -16.98
CA PHE A 102 -22.69 -19.98 -16.36
C PHE A 102 -23.79 -20.97 -16.72
N VAL A 103 -25.07 -20.58 -16.58
CA VAL A 103 -26.22 -21.41 -16.97
C VAL A 103 -26.21 -21.75 -18.44
N VAL A 104 -25.89 -20.77 -19.31
CA VAL A 104 -25.78 -21.01 -20.76
C VAL A 104 -24.66 -22.00 -21.09
N THR A 105 -23.49 -21.87 -20.45
CA THR A 105 -22.35 -22.78 -20.68
C THR A 105 -22.72 -24.21 -20.24
N ILE A 106 -23.34 -24.39 -19.05
CA ILE A 106 -23.78 -25.71 -18.59
C ILE A 106 -24.85 -26.29 -19.52
N ARG A 107 -25.79 -25.49 -20.00
CA ARG A 107 -26.79 -25.93 -20.97
C ARG A 107 -26.17 -26.37 -22.30
N ALA A 108 -25.15 -25.64 -22.78
CA ALA A 108 -24.42 -26.00 -23.99
C ALA A 108 -23.61 -27.31 -23.82
N GLU A 109 -22.88 -27.47 -22.70
CA GLU A 109 -22.17 -28.69 -22.37
C GLU A 109 -23.13 -29.89 -22.21
N ARG A 110 -24.29 -29.66 -21.62
CA ARG A 110 -25.33 -30.66 -21.49
C ARG A 110 -25.88 -31.11 -22.86
N ARG A 111 -26.11 -30.16 -23.79
CA ARG A 111 -26.56 -30.50 -25.16
C ARG A 111 -25.52 -31.33 -25.88
N ALA A 112 -24.24 -30.96 -25.79
CA ALA A 112 -23.16 -31.72 -26.40
C ALA A 112 -23.00 -33.16 -25.87
N ARG A 113 -23.30 -33.38 -24.57
CA ARG A 113 -23.29 -34.73 -23.96
C ARG A 113 -24.56 -35.53 -24.20
N SER A 114 -25.67 -34.88 -24.52
CA SER A 114 -26.96 -35.55 -24.76
C SER A 114 -27.06 -36.31 -26.09
N GLU A 115 -26.01 -36.20 -26.92
CA GLU A 115 -25.87 -36.99 -28.16
C GLU A 115 -25.57 -38.49 -27.89
N ASP A 116 -25.17 -38.85 -26.64
CA ASP A 116 -24.92 -40.22 -26.23
C ASP A 116 -26.16 -40.77 -25.43
N PRO A 117 -26.94 -41.75 -25.99
CA PRO A 117 -28.15 -42.25 -25.38
C PRO A 117 -28.02 -42.93 -24.01
N ALA A 118 -26.82 -43.44 -23.70
CA ALA A 118 -26.55 -44.20 -22.47
C ALA A 118 -26.36 -43.34 -21.21
N MET A 119 -26.16 -42.02 -21.36
CA MET A 119 -25.89 -41.08 -20.23
C MET A 119 -27.06 -40.12 -19.94
N ARG A 120 -28.29 -40.46 -20.27
CA ARG A 120 -29.34 -39.47 -20.56
C ARG A 120 -30.11 -38.85 -19.38
N GLU A 121 -30.22 -39.41 -18.19
CA GLU A 121 -31.15 -38.76 -17.25
C GLU A 121 -30.68 -38.58 -15.81
N VAL A 122 -30.03 -39.52 -15.18
CA VAL A 122 -29.70 -39.42 -13.73
C VAL A 122 -28.43 -38.63 -13.46
N ASP A 123 -27.41 -38.81 -14.30
CA ASP A 123 -26.11 -38.12 -14.15
C ASP A 123 -26.19 -36.63 -14.46
N SER A 124 -27.10 -36.20 -15.32
CA SER A 124 -27.19 -34.81 -15.76
C SER A 124 -27.76 -33.88 -14.69
N MET A 125 -28.67 -34.32 -13.85
CA MET A 125 -29.30 -33.52 -12.80
C MET A 125 -28.39 -33.40 -11.57
N PHE A 126 -27.72 -34.48 -11.22
CA PHE A 126 -26.72 -34.49 -10.15
C PHE A 126 -25.52 -33.59 -10.49
N LEU A 127 -24.98 -33.69 -11.70
CA LEU A 127 -23.89 -32.84 -12.16
C LEU A 127 -24.26 -31.33 -12.23
N LEU A 128 -25.53 -31.04 -12.58
CA LEU A 128 -26.08 -29.69 -12.52
C LEU A 128 -26.13 -29.18 -11.09
N PHE A 129 -26.64 -29.97 -10.17
CA PHE A 129 -26.75 -29.64 -8.76
C PHE A 129 -25.33 -29.37 -8.17
N VAL A 130 -24.38 -30.27 -8.40
CA VAL A 130 -22.99 -30.15 -7.93
C VAL A 130 -22.31 -28.89 -8.55
N SER A 131 -22.53 -28.62 -9.83
CA SER A 131 -21.95 -27.46 -10.51
C SER A 131 -22.54 -26.13 -10.01
N LEU A 132 -23.85 -26.10 -9.73
CA LEU A 132 -24.53 -24.94 -9.13
C LEU A 132 -24.09 -24.72 -7.68
N LEU A 133 -23.96 -25.78 -6.89
CA LEU A 133 -23.44 -25.71 -5.53
C LEU A 133 -22.01 -25.18 -5.51
N TRP A 134 -21.15 -25.73 -6.37
CA TRP A 134 -19.76 -25.27 -6.52
C TRP A 134 -19.66 -23.81 -6.97
N TYR A 135 -20.50 -23.39 -7.91
CA TYR A 135 -20.60 -22.00 -8.34
C TYR A 135 -21.08 -21.10 -7.21
N GLY A 136 -22.16 -21.50 -6.51
CA GLY A 136 -22.70 -20.76 -5.38
C GLY A 136 -21.67 -20.58 -4.27
N THR A 137 -20.95 -21.64 -3.90
CA THR A 137 -19.89 -21.58 -2.90
C THR A 137 -18.78 -20.60 -3.31
N LYS A 138 -18.27 -20.66 -4.54
CA LYS A 138 -17.27 -19.72 -5.04
C LYS A 138 -17.76 -18.28 -5.01
N TYR A 139 -19.01 -18.05 -5.39
CA TYR A 139 -19.61 -16.72 -5.39
C TYR A 139 -19.71 -16.16 -3.98
N VAL A 140 -20.23 -16.94 -3.02
CA VAL A 140 -20.38 -16.54 -1.62
C VAL A 140 -19.01 -16.27 -0.99
N VAL A 141 -18.05 -17.18 -1.13
CA VAL A 141 -16.69 -17.02 -0.58
C VAL A 141 -16.01 -15.77 -1.13
N ARG A 142 -16.15 -15.52 -2.42
CA ARG A 142 -15.62 -14.27 -3.02
C ARG A 142 -16.32 -13.04 -2.44
N ARG A 143 -17.64 -13.04 -2.28
CA ARG A 143 -18.39 -11.91 -1.72
C ARG A 143 -18.02 -11.63 -0.26
N ILE A 144 -17.78 -12.66 0.53
CA ILE A 144 -17.26 -12.52 1.90
C ILE A 144 -15.87 -11.85 1.86
N GLY A 145 -14.97 -12.29 0.98
CA GLY A 145 -13.67 -11.70 0.81
C GLY A 145 -13.72 -10.23 0.33
N ASP A 146 -14.64 -9.92 -0.60
CA ASP A 146 -14.86 -8.53 -1.05
C ASP A 146 -15.36 -7.67 0.10
N GLY A 147 -16.39 -8.14 0.84
CA GLY A 147 -16.94 -7.43 2.00
C GLY A 147 -15.89 -7.21 3.12
N PHE A 148 -15.07 -8.22 3.42
CA PHE A 148 -13.98 -8.08 4.38
C PHE A 148 -13.03 -6.93 3.98
N VAL A 149 -12.57 -6.91 2.74
CA VAL A 149 -11.64 -5.88 2.27
C VAL A 149 -12.31 -4.50 2.25
N GLU A 150 -13.56 -4.39 1.83
CA GLU A 150 -14.31 -3.12 1.82
C GLU A 150 -14.49 -2.57 3.24
N ILE A 151 -14.85 -3.41 4.22
CA ILE A 151 -15.00 -3.00 5.62
C ILE A 151 -13.66 -2.53 6.19
N ILE A 152 -12.61 -3.33 6.03
CA ILE A 152 -11.30 -3.02 6.61
C ILE A 152 -10.70 -1.75 6.01
N ARG A 153 -10.79 -1.57 4.69
CA ARG A 153 -10.25 -0.37 4.01
C ARG A 153 -11.16 0.84 4.10
N GLY A 154 -12.45 0.62 4.38
CA GLY A 154 -13.45 1.68 4.54
C GLY A 154 -13.55 2.25 5.95
N THR A 155 -12.88 1.65 6.94
CA THR A 155 -12.93 2.12 8.33
C THR A 155 -11.56 2.59 8.82
N PRO A 156 -11.50 3.65 9.68
CA PRO A 156 -10.24 4.14 10.23
C PRO A 156 -9.57 3.10 11.14
N LEU A 157 -8.25 2.94 11.02
CA LEU A 157 -7.49 1.98 11.82
C LEU A 157 -7.68 2.19 13.33
N LEU A 158 -7.67 3.43 13.80
CA LEU A 158 -7.89 3.73 15.23
C LEU A 158 -9.23 3.16 15.73
N VAL A 159 -10.29 3.29 14.92
CA VAL A 159 -11.61 2.73 15.25
C VAL A 159 -11.55 1.20 15.32
N GLN A 160 -10.82 0.57 14.41
CA GLN A 160 -10.64 -0.90 14.42
C GLN A 160 -9.89 -1.37 15.67
N ILE A 161 -8.87 -0.63 16.12
CA ILE A 161 -8.13 -0.93 17.35
C ILE A 161 -9.03 -0.82 18.58
N LEU A 162 -9.82 0.25 18.68
CA LEU A 162 -10.79 0.45 19.78
C LEU A 162 -11.90 -0.61 19.77
N PHE A 163 -12.37 -0.98 18.56
CA PHE A 163 -13.34 -2.06 18.41
C PHE A 163 -12.76 -3.41 18.84
N ALA A 164 -11.52 -3.71 18.43
CA ALA A 164 -10.83 -4.92 18.87
C ALA A 164 -10.69 -4.95 20.40
N SER A 165 -10.28 -3.86 21.03
CA SER A 165 -10.20 -3.76 22.49
C SER A 165 -11.57 -4.05 23.14
N SER A 166 -12.62 -3.41 22.66
CA SER A 166 -13.99 -3.65 23.16
C SER A 166 -14.45 -5.10 22.97
N PHE A 167 -14.08 -5.71 21.83
CA PHE A 167 -14.37 -7.12 21.55
C PHE A 167 -13.69 -8.05 22.57
N PHE A 168 -12.40 -7.81 22.86
CA PHE A 168 -11.67 -8.61 23.86
C PHE A 168 -12.28 -8.46 25.25
N VAL A 169 -12.65 -7.24 25.67
CA VAL A 169 -13.32 -7.02 26.96
C VAL A 169 -14.61 -7.81 27.09
N VAL A 170 -15.41 -7.92 26.03
CA VAL A 170 -16.74 -8.56 26.08
C VAL A 170 -16.64 -10.08 25.89
N PHE A 171 -15.83 -10.56 24.94
CA PHE A 171 -15.85 -11.95 24.50
C PHE A 171 -14.63 -12.76 24.98
N LEU A 172 -13.51 -12.10 25.33
CA LEU A 172 -12.26 -12.73 25.75
C LEU A 172 -11.66 -11.97 26.95
N PRO A 173 -12.41 -11.89 28.09
CA PRO A 173 -12.02 -11.01 29.20
C PRO A 173 -10.69 -11.40 29.84
N GLU A 174 -10.25 -12.66 29.75
CA GLU A 174 -8.95 -13.12 30.22
C GLU A 174 -7.77 -12.46 29.50
N TYR A 175 -7.97 -11.94 28.28
CA TYR A 175 -6.96 -11.25 27.47
C TYR A 175 -7.22 -9.74 27.38
N ALA A 176 -8.23 -9.21 28.07
CA ALA A 176 -8.63 -7.80 27.96
C ALA A 176 -7.54 -6.80 28.37
N THR A 177 -6.61 -7.24 29.22
CA THR A 177 -5.46 -6.43 29.69
C THR A 177 -4.22 -6.56 28.80
N GLU A 178 -4.23 -7.48 27.85
CA GLU A 178 -3.10 -7.75 26.96
C GLU A 178 -3.08 -6.79 25.76
N GLY A 179 -2.87 -5.50 26.02
CA GLY A 179 -2.93 -4.45 25.01
C GLY A 179 -2.05 -4.70 23.77
N LEU A 180 -0.86 -5.27 23.96
CA LEU A 180 0.04 -5.61 22.86
C LEU A 180 -0.55 -6.70 21.97
N LEU A 181 -1.13 -7.75 22.55
CA LEU A 181 -1.79 -8.83 21.80
C LEU A 181 -2.98 -8.29 21.00
N ILE A 182 -3.84 -7.51 21.66
CA ILE A 182 -5.01 -6.89 21.03
C ILE A 182 -4.58 -6.02 19.85
N GLY A 183 -3.53 -5.22 20.05
CA GLY A 183 -2.97 -4.36 19.03
C GLY A 183 -2.40 -5.13 17.83
N ILE A 184 -1.63 -6.21 18.08
CA ILE A 184 -1.11 -7.07 17.01
C ILE A 184 -2.26 -7.70 16.21
N VAL A 185 -3.33 -8.18 16.87
CA VAL A 185 -4.50 -8.74 16.20
C VAL A 185 -5.19 -7.69 15.32
N ALA A 186 -5.44 -6.49 15.86
CA ALA A 186 -6.09 -5.41 15.13
C ALA A 186 -5.25 -4.96 13.91
N LEU A 187 -3.94 -4.77 14.09
CA LEU A 187 -3.00 -4.44 13.02
C LEU A 187 -2.93 -5.55 11.97
N SER A 188 -2.96 -6.83 12.37
CA SER A 188 -2.93 -7.97 11.46
C SER A 188 -4.17 -8.03 10.57
N ILE A 189 -5.35 -7.79 11.13
CA ILE A 189 -6.61 -7.75 10.39
C ILE A 189 -6.62 -6.56 9.42
N ASN A 190 -6.20 -5.40 9.89
CA ASN A 190 -6.12 -4.19 9.09
C ASN A 190 -5.19 -4.38 7.88
N THR A 191 -3.91 -4.71 8.13
CA THR A 191 -2.95 -4.90 7.04
C THR A 191 -3.32 -6.09 6.14
N GLY A 192 -3.98 -7.13 6.69
CA GLY A 192 -4.52 -8.24 5.91
C GLY A 192 -5.50 -7.80 4.83
N GLY A 193 -6.36 -6.82 5.11
CA GLY A 193 -7.26 -6.21 4.12
C GLY A 193 -6.53 -5.49 3.00
N TYR A 194 -5.50 -4.69 3.33
CA TYR A 194 -4.66 -4.01 2.33
C TYR A 194 -3.82 -4.99 1.51
N GLN A 195 -3.20 -5.97 2.16
CA GLN A 195 -2.39 -6.99 1.50
C GLN A 195 -3.23 -7.90 0.60
N ALA A 196 -4.49 -8.18 0.95
CA ALA A 196 -5.41 -8.94 0.09
C ALA A 196 -5.61 -8.25 -1.27
N GLU A 197 -5.70 -6.93 -1.28
CA GLU A 197 -5.80 -6.16 -2.52
C GLU A 197 -4.49 -6.17 -3.31
N ILE A 198 -3.34 -6.06 -2.63
CA ILE A 198 -2.02 -6.15 -3.26
C ILE A 198 -1.84 -7.51 -3.93
N PHE A 199 -2.15 -8.61 -3.23
CA PHE A 199 -2.08 -9.96 -3.79
C PHE A 199 -3.03 -10.15 -4.97
N ARG A 200 -4.29 -9.72 -4.83
CA ARG A 200 -5.27 -9.79 -5.92
C ARG A 200 -4.80 -9.04 -7.16
N ALA A 201 -4.37 -7.79 -6.99
CA ALA A 201 -3.90 -6.95 -8.08
C ALA A 201 -2.68 -7.57 -8.79
N GLY A 202 -1.68 -8.01 -8.04
CA GLY A 202 -0.48 -8.62 -8.60
C GLY A 202 -0.77 -9.91 -9.37
N LEU A 203 -1.62 -10.78 -8.84
CA LEU A 203 -2.01 -12.02 -9.51
C LEU A 203 -2.84 -11.78 -10.78
N GLN A 204 -3.68 -10.74 -10.80
CA GLN A 204 -4.52 -10.40 -11.95
C GLN A 204 -3.79 -9.63 -13.06
N THR A 205 -2.64 -9.06 -12.78
CA THR A 205 -1.86 -8.29 -13.79
C THR A 205 -1.20 -9.21 -14.82
N VAL A 206 -1.01 -10.49 -14.51
CA VAL A 206 -0.42 -11.45 -15.47
C VAL A 206 -1.43 -11.75 -16.57
N HIS A 207 -1.06 -11.47 -17.83
CA HIS A 207 -1.91 -11.65 -19.00
C HIS A 207 -2.40 -13.09 -19.16
N SER A 208 -3.70 -13.28 -19.42
CA SER A 208 -4.30 -14.61 -19.63
C SER A 208 -3.65 -15.36 -20.80
N GLY A 209 -3.19 -14.67 -21.84
CA GLY A 209 -2.49 -15.25 -22.97
C GLY A 209 -1.20 -15.98 -22.60
N GLN A 210 -0.48 -15.55 -21.53
CA GLN A 210 0.70 -16.28 -21.05
C GLN A 210 0.31 -17.60 -20.37
N VAL A 211 -0.82 -17.62 -19.66
CA VAL A 211 -1.37 -18.83 -19.06
C VAL A 211 -1.84 -19.79 -20.15
N GLU A 212 -2.51 -19.27 -21.18
CA GLU A 212 -2.97 -20.05 -22.34
C GLU A 212 -1.81 -20.64 -23.14
N ALA A 213 -0.76 -19.84 -23.41
CA ALA A 213 0.45 -20.31 -24.07
C ALA A 213 1.16 -21.41 -23.27
N ALA A 214 1.31 -21.24 -21.94
CA ALA A 214 1.88 -22.27 -21.09
C ALA A 214 1.06 -23.59 -21.15
N ARG A 215 -0.27 -23.46 -21.15
CA ARG A 215 -1.15 -24.62 -21.28
C ARG A 215 -1.04 -25.31 -22.64
N ALA A 216 -0.90 -24.55 -23.72
CA ALA A 216 -0.68 -25.06 -25.05
C ALA A 216 0.65 -25.85 -25.17
N MET A 217 1.67 -25.45 -24.36
CA MET A 217 2.95 -26.17 -24.23
C MET A 217 2.86 -27.40 -23.29
N GLY A 218 1.67 -27.79 -22.82
CA GLY A 218 1.49 -29.01 -22.01
C GLY A 218 1.55 -28.78 -20.48
N PHE A 219 1.75 -27.54 -20.00
CA PHE A 219 1.71 -27.30 -18.56
C PHE A 219 0.31 -27.55 -17.98
N SER A 220 0.25 -28.22 -16.84
CA SER A 220 -0.98 -28.26 -16.03
C SER A 220 -1.37 -26.86 -15.54
N ARG A 221 -2.59 -26.66 -15.04
CA ARG A 221 -3.02 -25.38 -14.43
C ARG A 221 -2.08 -24.95 -13.30
N LEU A 222 -1.72 -25.89 -12.44
CA LEU A 222 -0.80 -25.64 -11.32
C LEU A 222 0.62 -25.38 -11.83
N GLY A 223 1.07 -26.09 -12.88
CA GLY A 223 2.35 -25.86 -13.53
C GLY A 223 2.45 -24.46 -14.13
N ALA A 224 1.44 -24.02 -14.88
CA ALA A 224 1.37 -22.66 -15.41
C ALA A 224 1.35 -21.60 -14.28
N MET A 225 0.62 -21.84 -13.19
CA MET A 225 0.61 -20.96 -12.03
C MET A 225 1.99 -20.84 -11.38
N ARG A 226 2.65 -21.98 -11.11
CA ARG A 226 3.93 -22.03 -10.41
C ARG A 226 5.10 -21.46 -11.24
N HIS A 227 5.14 -21.77 -12.53
CA HIS A 227 6.32 -21.46 -13.37
C HIS A 227 6.16 -20.18 -14.21
N VAL A 228 4.94 -19.73 -14.46
CA VAL A 228 4.68 -18.54 -15.30
C VAL A 228 4.05 -17.41 -14.50
N VAL A 229 2.93 -17.65 -13.80
CA VAL A 229 2.17 -16.59 -13.14
C VAL A 229 2.87 -16.12 -11.86
N LEU A 230 3.20 -17.04 -10.95
CA LEU A 230 3.72 -16.70 -9.64
C LEU A 230 5.05 -15.92 -9.69
N PRO A 231 6.07 -16.28 -10.50
CA PRO A 231 7.30 -15.51 -10.57
C PRO A 231 7.11 -14.08 -11.08
N GLN A 232 6.15 -13.86 -11.98
CA GLN A 232 5.82 -12.54 -12.50
C GLN A 232 4.99 -11.74 -11.49
N ALA A 233 3.97 -12.35 -10.89
CA ALA A 233 3.13 -11.73 -9.88
C ALA A 233 3.95 -11.29 -8.66
N LEU A 234 4.89 -12.10 -8.17
CA LEU A 234 5.74 -11.75 -7.03
C LEU A 234 6.55 -10.46 -7.27
N ARG A 235 7.05 -10.26 -8.49
CA ARG A 235 7.78 -9.02 -8.83
C ARG A 235 6.90 -7.77 -8.73
N LEU A 236 5.59 -7.92 -8.95
CA LEU A 236 4.61 -6.84 -8.86
C LEU A 236 4.05 -6.66 -7.43
N ILE A 237 4.05 -7.74 -6.64
CA ILE A 237 3.52 -7.77 -5.27
C ILE A 237 4.53 -7.24 -4.25
N ILE A 238 5.82 -7.60 -4.40
CA ILE A 238 6.85 -7.28 -3.41
C ILE A 238 7.00 -5.78 -3.14
N PRO A 239 7.08 -4.87 -4.16
CA PRO A 239 7.23 -3.45 -3.89
C PRO A 239 6.06 -2.84 -3.09
N PRO A 240 4.77 -3.05 -3.44
CA PRO A 240 3.68 -2.57 -2.61
C PRO A 240 3.66 -3.16 -1.19
N LEU A 241 4.03 -4.44 -1.01
CA LEU A 241 4.12 -5.06 0.31
C LEU A 241 5.17 -4.40 1.18
N THR A 242 6.33 -4.04 0.61
CA THR A 242 7.38 -3.36 1.38
C THR A 242 6.94 -1.94 1.79
N ASN A 243 6.19 -1.23 0.95
CA ASN A 243 5.60 0.05 1.31
C ASN A 243 4.51 -0.10 2.38
N GLU A 244 3.72 -1.18 2.32
CA GLU A 244 2.72 -1.51 3.35
C GLU A 244 3.39 -1.74 4.71
N TYR A 245 4.54 -2.42 4.76
CA TYR A 245 5.30 -2.61 6.01
C TYR A 245 5.71 -1.28 6.65
N ILE A 246 6.18 -0.31 5.84
CA ILE A 246 6.53 1.03 6.34
C ILE A 246 5.28 1.76 6.86
N GLY A 247 4.17 1.65 6.16
CA GLY A 247 2.88 2.20 6.59
C GLY A 247 2.44 1.62 7.94
N LEU A 248 2.49 0.30 8.06
CA LEU A 248 2.13 -0.43 9.27
C LEU A 248 3.06 -0.10 10.45
N PHE A 249 4.38 0.06 10.20
CA PHE A 249 5.33 0.48 11.23
C PHE A 249 4.96 1.86 11.80
N LYS A 250 4.60 2.82 10.94
CA LYS A 250 4.10 4.12 11.43
C LYS A 250 2.77 3.98 12.18
N ALA A 251 1.87 3.13 11.70
CA ALA A 251 0.58 2.89 12.33
C ALA A 251 0.68 2.17 13.67
N SER A 252 1.78 1.46 13.95
CA SER A 252 1.99 0.82 15.26
C SER A 252 2.06 1.82 16.41
N THR A 253 2.26 3.11 16.15
CA THR A 253 2.15 4.16 17.17
C THR A 253 0.77 4.22 17.82
N PHE A 254 -0.30 3.78 17.13
CA PHE A 254 -1.64 3.72 17.72
C PHE A 254 -1.79 2.70 18.86
N LEU A 255 -0.80 1.84 19.09
CA LEU A 255 -0.77 0.92 20.23
C LEU A 255 -0.80 1.65 21.59
N PHE A 256 -0.40 2.94 21.61
CA PHE A 256 -0.47 3.75 22.83
C PHE A 256 -1.88 3.82 23.43
N VAL A 257 -2.92 3.79 22.57
CA VAL A 257 -4.33 3.86 22.99
C VAL A 257 -4.75 2.63 23.80
N LEU A 258 -4.05 1.50 23.59
CA LEU A 258 -4.26 0.25 24.33
C LEU A 258 -3.46 0.19 25.64
N GLY A 259 -2.77 1.27 26.01
CA GLY A 259 -1.99 1.32 27.23
C GLY A 259 -0.78 0.37 27.24
N VAL A 260 -0.14 0.14 26.09
CA VAL A 260 1.06 -0.74 25.98
C VAL A 260 2.28 -0.03 26.58
N PRO A 261 2.77 -0.39 27.79
CA PRO A 261 3.75 0.42 28.52
C PRO A 261 5.14 0.45 27.87
N SER A 262 5.45 -0.52 27.03
CA SER A 262 6.74 -0.63 26.32
C SER A 262 6.72 0.01 24.93
N GLU A 263 5.62 0.63 24.52
CA GLU A 263 5.45 1.28 23.23
C GLU A 263 5.96 2.71 23.30
N ILE A 264 6.64 3.17 22.22
CA ILE A 264 7.35 4.45 22.22
C ILE A 264 6.42 5.66 22.43
N SER A 265 5.22 5.66 21.85
CA SER A 265 4.28 6.78 21.98
C SER A 265 3.60 6.81 23.34
N TYR A 266 3.42 5.64 23.96
CA TYR A 266 2.93 5.55 25.32
C TYR A 266 3.95 6.14 26.31
N ILE A 267 5.22 5.76 26.18
CA ILE A 267 6.31 6.33 26.97
C ILE A 267 6.41 7.84 26.74
N ALA A 268 6.36 8.28 25.48
CA ALA A 268 6.42 9.69 25.15
C ALA A 268 5.31 10.51 25.80
N GLN A 269 4.09 9.99 25.86
CA GLN A 269 2.97 10.68 26.53
C GLN A 269 3.15 10.73 28.06
N HIS A 270 3.61 9.64 28.68
CA HIS A 270 3.79 9.59 30.12
C HIS A 270 4.93 10.50 30.60
N GLU A 271 6.06 10.48 29.90
CA GLU A 271 7.19 11.37 30.17
C GLU A 271 6.84 12.84 29.87
N GLY A 272 6.02 13.10 28.84
CA GLY A 272 5.60 14.44 28.44
C GLY A 272 4.81 15.18 29.53
N PHE A 273 4.16 14.49 30.46
CA PHE A 273 3.53 15.12 31.62
C PHE A 273 4.56 15.74 32.57
N ALA A 274 5.85 15.38 32.49
CA ALA A 274 6.91 15.96 33.33
C ALA A 274 7.42 17.32 32.80
N GLY A 275 7.05 17.76 31.58
CA GLY A 275 7.32 19.10 31.08
C GLY A 275 8.19 19.21 29.82
N ASP A 276 8.91 18.17 29.44
CA ASP A 276 9.84 18.17 28.29
C ASP A 276 9.16 17.68 27.00
N VAL A 277 7.93 18.10 26.76
CA VAL A 277 7.06 17.57 25.67
C VAL A 277 7.70 17.76 24.31
N PHE A 278 8.35 18.89 24.07
CA PHE A 278 8.94 19.20 22.77
C PHE A 278 10.14 18.30 22.46
N GLU A 279 11.05 18.12 23.42
CA GLU A 279 12.24 17.27 23.31
C GLU A 279 11.87 15.82 23.07
N ILE A 280 10.86 15.34 23.79
CA ILE A 280 10.34 13.98 23.70
C ILE A 280 9.80 13.71 22.31
N PHE A 281 8.88 14.53 21.81
CA PHE A 281 8.29 14.31 20.49
C PHE A 281 9.27 14.61 19.35
N ALA A 282 10.24 15.51 19.52
CA ALA A 282 11.35 15.70 18.60
C ALA A 282 12.21 14.43 18.49
N MET A 283 12.55 13.81 19.63
CA MET A 283 13.32 12.56 19.67
C MET A 283 12.55 11.38 19.06
N VAL A 284 11.27 11.21 19.41
CA VAL A 284 10.40 10.18 18.80
C VAL A 284 10.32 10.39 17.29
N THR A 285 10.11 11.62 16.84
CA THR A 285 10.07 11.95 15.40
C THR A 285 11.38 11.62 14.72
N ALA A 286 12.51 11.97 15.32
CA ALA A 286 13.83 11.66 14.76
C ALA A 286 14.08 10.15 14.64
N ILE A 287 13.69 9.37 15.65
CA ILE A 287 13.81 7.89 15.64
C ILE A 287 12.94 7.29 14.54
N PHE A 288 11.66 7.68 14.46
CA PHE A 288 10.77 7.19 13.39
C PHE A 288 11.26 7.60 12.00
N LEU A 289 11.74 8.83 11.83
CA LEU A 289 12.30 9.30 10.59
C LEU A 289 13.53 8.48 10.18
N ALA A 290 14.47 8.25 11.09
CA ALA A 290 15.68 7.48 10.83
C ALA A 290 15.33 6.05 10.38
N ILE A 291 14.42 5.37 11.09
CA ILE A 291 13.98 4.01 10.74
C ILE A 291 13.23 4.02 9.40
N THR A 292 12.28 4.94 9.20
CA THR A 292 11.47 5.00 7.98
C THR A 292 12.33 5.30 6.75
N VAL A 293 13.30 6.22 6.87
CA VAL A 293 14.24 6.54 5.78
C VAL A 293 15.12 5.33 5.47
N THR A 294 15.64 4.65 6.48
CA THR A 294 16.43 3.42 6.30
C THR A 294 15.61 2.33 5.60
N LEU A 295 14.38 2.08 6.06
CA LEU A 295 13.47 1.14 5.40
C LEU A 295 13.17 1.55 3.96
N SER A 296 12.97 2.84 3.70
CA SER A 296 12.73 3.35 2.34
C SER A 296 13.90 3.11 1.39
N PHE A 297 15.14 3.20 1.86
CA PHE A 297 16.31 2.82 1.05
C PHE A 297 16.33 1.33 0.75
N VAL A 298 16.00 0.47 1.73
CA VAL A 298 15.88 -0.98 1.52
C VAL A 298 14.78 -1.29 0.49
N VAL A 299 13.61 -0.65 0.60
CA VAL A 299 12.51 -0.78 -0.37
C VAL A 299 12.96 -0.40 -1.77
N GLN A 300 13.62 0.76 -1.93
CA GLN A 300 14.12 1.19 -3.24
C GLN A 300 15.15 0.20 -3.82
N ALA A 301 16.01 -0.40 -2.98
CA ALA A 301 16.96 -1.42 -3.43
C ALA A 301 16.22 -2.68 -3.91
N ILE A 302 15.19 -3.12 -3.18
CA ILE A 302 14.31 -4.22 -3.56
C ILE A 302 13.60 -3.91 -4.89
N GLU A 303 12.97 -2.74 -5.01
CA GLU A 303 12.29 -2.32 -6.23
C GLU A 303 13.20 -2.32 -7.46
N ARG A 304 14.43 -1.81 -7.32
CA ARG A 304 15.42 -1.83 -8.41
C ARG A 304 15.72 -3.26 -8.88
N ARG A 305 15.79 -4.23 -7.96
CA ARG A 305 16.06 -5.63 -8.28
C ARG A 305 14.89 -6.33 -8.97
N PHE A 306 13.65 -5.92 -8.64
CA PHE A 306 12.42 -6.53 -9.16
C PHE A 306 11.80 -5.74 -10.33
N ARG A 307 12.39 -4.63 -10.77
CA ARG A 307 11.89 -3.89 -11.94
C ARG A 307 11.80 -4.80 -13.17
N VAL A 308 10.58 -4.86 -13.72
CA VAL A 308 10.33 -5.53 -15.01
C VAL A 308 10.45 -4.46 -16.10
N PRO A 309 11.43 -4.56 -17.04
CA PRO A 309 11.48 -3.67 -18.20
C PRO A 309 10.16 -3.78 -18.99
N GLY A 310 9.52 -2.64 -19.28
CA GLY A 310 8.30 -2.60 -20.11
C GLY A 310 6.97 -2.61 -19.34
N LEU A 311 6.93 -2.78 -18.00
CA LEU A 311 5.72 -2.64 -17.17
C LEU A 311 5.70 -1.35 -16.32
N GLY A 312 6.76 -0.54 -16.37
CA GLY A 312 6.72 0.81 -15.82
C GLY A 312 5.78 1.69 -16.65
N ILE A 313 5.09 2.64 -16.01
CA ILE A 313 4.48 3.75 -16.72
C ILE A 313 5.62 4.45 -17.46
N GLU A 314 5.85 4.04 -18.69
CA GLU A 314 6.66 4.83 -19.61
C GLU A 314 5.93 6.18 -19.66
N GLN A 315 6.50 7.18 -19.00
CA GLN A 315 6.14 8.55 -19.36
C GLN A 315 6.31 8.56 -20.86
N VAL A 316 5.19 8.65 -21.58
CA VAL A 316 5.18 8.82 -23.02
C VAL A 316 6.10 10.00 -23.28
N ARG A 317 7.35 9.71 -23.59
CA ARG A 317 8.29 10.69 -24.06
C ARG A 317 7.65 11.19 -25.33
N LYS A 318 6.96 12.35 -25.24
CA LYS A 318 6.47 13.04 -26.43
C LYS A 318 7.61 13.01 -27.43
N PRO A 319 7.42 12.42 -28.62
CA PRO A 319 8.46 12.39 -29.62
C PRO A 319 8.88 13.84 -29.86
N ARG A 320 10.12 14.16 -29.56
CA ARG A 320 10.71 15.44 -29.92
C ARG A 320 10.70 15.53 -31.44
N GLY A 321 9.82 16.41 -31.97
CA GLY A 321 9.94 16.90 -33.33
C GLY A 321 9.29 16.03 -34.40
N VAL A 322 7.95 15.94 -34.43
CA VAL A 322 7.25 15.93 -35.71
C VAL A 322 7.12 17.38 -36.15
N ARG A 323 8.03 17.83 -37.02
CA ARG A 323 7.83 19.03 -37.81
C ARG A 323 6.58 18.75 -38.66
N THR A 324 5.48 19.42 -38.32
CA THR A 324 4.35 19.51 -39.24
C THR A 324 4.83 20.25 -40.47
N VAL A 325 5.03 19.51 -41.56
CA VAL A 325 5.20 20.08 -42.91
C VAL A 325 3.80 20.67 -43.21
N ALA A 326 3.71 21.99 -43.30
CA ALA A 326 2.54 22.67 -43.76
C ALA A 326 2.26 22.27 -45.22
N PRO A 327 1.02 21.95 -45.62
CA PRO A 327 0.69 21.71 -47.00
C PRO A 327 0.90 23.01 -47.78
N SER A 328 1.72 22.95 -48.83
CA SER A 328 1.83 23.98 -49.84
C SER A 328 0.55 24.02 -50.66
N VAL A 329 -0.15 25.16 -50.60
CA VAL A 329 -1.12 25.61 -51.62
C VAL A 329 -0.46 26.72 -52.41
#